data_e9b83dab6c046a9b8278fa3bb7e2cf2e
#
_entry.id   e9b83dab6c046a9b8278fa3bb7e2cf2e
#
_cell.length_a   1.000
_cell.length_b   1.000
_cell.length_c   1.000
_cell.angle_alpha   90.00
_cell.angle_beta   90.00
_cell.angle_gamma   90.00
#
_symmetry.space_group_name_H-M   'P 1'
#
loop_
_entity.id
_entity.type
_entity.pdbx_description
1 polymer ?
#
loop_
_entity_poly.entity_id
_entity_poly.type
_entity_poly.pdbx_seq_one_letter_code
_entity_poly.pdbx_strand_id
1 'polypeptide(L)'
;MIAGLNVLRIINEPTAAAMAYGLDKDKDEKTIMVFDLGGGTFDVSILIIEDGVFEVISTSGDTHLGGEDFDQRVLDYFIKLIKRKHNKDISGDKVALQKLKREVEKAKRALSSTHEYSIEIEGLYEGFDFEETLTRAKFEELNADLFKKT
;
A
#
# COMPACT_ATOMS: atom_id res chain seq x y z
N MET A 1 -28.60 5.74 -8.43
CA MET A 1 -28.02 6.91 -9.14
C MET A 1 -27.72 8.10 -8.21
N ILE A 2 -27.27 7.79 -6.98
CA ILE A 2 -26.99 8.84 -5.95
C ILE A 2 -25.82 9.74 -6.39
N ALA A 3 -24.82 9.18 -7.09
CA ALA A 3 -23.63 9.92 -7.57
C ALA A 3 -23.83 10.60 -8.95
N GLY A 4 -25.02 10.56 -9.53
CA GLY A 4 -25.29 11.14 -10.86
C GLY A 4 -24.67 10.39 -12.04
N LEU A 5 -24.09 9.21 -11.81
CA LEU A 5 -23.47 8.39 -12.84
C LEU A 5 -24.48 7.45 -13.51
N ASN A 6 -24.35 7.25 -14.83
CA ASN A 6 -25.07 6.22 -15.56
C ASN A 6 -24.22 4.93 -15.57
N VAL A 7 -24.56 3.97 -14.72
CA VAL A 7 -23.84 2.70 -14.59
C VAL A 7 -24.26 1.77 -15.75
N LEU A 8 -23.32 1.44 -16.62
CA LEU A 8 -23.55 0.54 -17.76
C LEU A 8 -23.38 -0.92 -17.38
N ARG A 9 -22.38 -1.24 -16.54
CA ARG A 9 -22.04 -2.62 -16.18
C ARG A 9 -21.21 -2.64 -14.89
N ILE A 10 -21.27 -3.76 -14.17
CA ILE A 10 -20.34 -4.13 -13.09
C ILE A 10 -19.32 -5.10 -13.68
N ILE A 11 -18.05 -4.92 -13.35
CA ILE A 11 -16.94 -5.77 -13.78
C ILE A 11 -16.09 -6.12 -12.56
N ASN A 12 -15.58 -7.34 -12.49
CA ASN A 12 -14.66 -7.76 -11.44
C ASN A 12 -13.30 -7.05 -11.58
N GLU A 13 -12.70 -6.66 -10.46
CA GLU A 13 -11.44 -5.89 -10.43
C GLU A 13 -10.30 -6.57 -11.19
N PRO A 14 -10.00 -7.89 -11.00
CA PRO A 14 -8.93 -8.54 -11.76
C PRO A 14 -9.19 -8.59 -13.26
N THR A 15 -10.45 -8.73 -13.67
CA THR A 15 -10.84 -8.66 -15.09
C THR A 15 -10.64 -7.26 -15.64
N ALA A 16 -11.02 -6.22 -14.89
CA ALA A 16 -10.82 -4.84 -15.28
C ALA A 16 -9.33 -4.50 -15.43
N ALA A 17 -8.49 -4.99 -14.50
CA ALA A 17 -7.05 -4.83 -14.57
C ALA A 17 -6.47 -5.49 -15.84
N ALA A 18 -6.84 -6.73 -16.14
CA ALA A 18 -6.40 -7.45 -17.34
C ALA A 18 -6.82 -6.73 -18.63
N MET A 19 -8.04 -6.22 -18.70
CA MET A 19 -8.53 -5.42 -19.83
C MET A 19 -7.77 -4.11 -20.00
N ALA A 20 -7.44 -3.42 -18.90
CA ALA A 20 -6.68 -2.16 -18.94
C ALA A 20 -5.29 -2.35 -19.54
N TYR A 21 -4.68 -3.52 -19.39
CA TYR A 21 -3.43 -3.90 -20.05
C TYR A 21 -3.61 -4.39 -21.50
N GLY A 22 -4.83 -4.40 -22.01
CA GLY A 22 -5.15 -4.78 -23.39
C GLY A 22 -5.02 -6.27 -23.69
N LEU A 23 -5.09 -7.11 -22.65
CA LEU A 23 -4.93 -8.56 -22.79
C LEU A 23 -6.14 -9.24 -23.47
N ASP A 24 -7.26 -8.51 -23.60
CA ASP A 24 -8.46 -8.92 -24.34
C ASP A 24 -8.30 -8.94 -25.87
N LYS A 25 -7.22 -8.35 -26.39
CA LYS A 25 -6.98 -8.17 -27.82
C LYS A 25 -6.22 -9.32 -28.47
N ASP A 26 -5.61 -10.15 -27.66
CA ASP A 26 -4.88 -11.33 -28.15
C ASP A 26 -5.86 -12.48 -28.42
N LYS A 27 -5.62 -13.20 -29.51
CA LYS A 27 -6.45 -14.36 -29.93
C LYS A 27 -6.00 -15.68 -29.31
N ASP A 28 -4.78 -15.70 -28.80
CA ASP A 28 -4.22 -16.92 -28.19
C ASP A 28 -4.73 -17.06 -26.75
N GLU A 29 -5.01 -18.29 -26.35
CA GLU A 29 -5.31 -18.62 -24.94
C GLU A 29 -4.15 -18.24 -24.05
N LYS A 30 -4.43 -17.52 -22.96
CA LYS A 30 -3.44 -17.10 -21.96
C LYS A 30 -3.94 -17.37 -20.56
N THR A 31 -3.07 -17.93 -19.75
CA THR A 31 -3.28 -17.97 -18.30
C THR A 31 -2.46 -16.84 -17.66
N ILE A 32 -3.12 -15.97 -16.91
CA ILE A 32 -2.48 -14.85 -16.23
C ILE A 32 -2.76 -14.89 -14.73
N MET A 33 -1.86 -14.30 -13.98
CA MET A 33 -2.05 -13.99 -12.56
C MET A 33 -2.18 -12.47 -12.39
N VAL A 34 -3.26 -12.04 -11.75
CA VAL A 34 -3.42 -10.66 -11.29
C VAL A 34 -3.10 -10.64 -9.80
N PHE A 35 -2.05 -9.89 -9.44
CA PHE A 35 -1.60 -9.67 -8.08
C PHE A 35 -1.94 -8.23 -7.71
N ASP A 36 -2.95 -8.05 -6.87
CA ASP A 36 -3.46 -6.74 -6.46
C ASP A 36 -3.23 -6.54 -4.95
N LEU A 37 -2.22 -5.73 -4.62
CA LEU A 37 -1.93 -5.31 -3.26
C LEU A 37 -2.32 -3.84 -3.12
N GLY A 38 -3.56 -3.61 -2.68
CA GLY A 38 -4.14 -2.30 -2.47
C GLY A 38 -3.73 -1.63 -1.16
N GLY A 39 -4.46 -0.59 -0.77
CA GLY A 39 -4.23 0.12 0.49
C GLY A 39 -4.58 -0.69 1.73
N GLY A 40 -5.65 -1.48 1.68
CA GLY A 40 -6.17 -2.24 2.82
C GLY A 40 -6.49 -3.70 2.52
N THR A 41 -6.42 -4.12 1.25
CA THR A 41 -6.71 -5.50 0.81
C THR A 41 -5.62 -6.02 -0.11
N PHE A 42 -5.44 -7.32 -0.08
CA PHE A 42 -4.56 -8.08 -0.96
C PHE A 42 -5.35 -9.18 -1.64
N ASP A 43 -5.34 -9.18 -2.98
CA ASP A 43 -6.05 -10.15 -3.81
C ASP A 43 -5.14 -10.71 -4.90
N VAL A 44 -5.17 -12.03 -5.07
CA VAL A 44 -4.50 -12.75 -6.16
C VAL A 44 -5.55 -13.53 -6.92
N SER A 45 -5.61 -13.35 -8.23
CA SER A 45 -6.55 -14.07 -9.09
C SER A 45 -5.83 -14.70 -10.26
N ILE A 46 -6.19 -15.95 -10.58
CA ILE A 46 -5.76 -16.64 -11.78
C ILE A 46 -6.91 -16.59 -12.79
N LEU A 47 -6.62 -16.06 -13.98
CA LEU A 47 -7.57 -15.94 -15.07
C LEU A 47 -7.08 -16.67 -16.31
N ILE A 48 -8.01 -17.29 -17.04
CA ILE A 48 -7.81 -17.71 -18.44
C ILE A 48 -8.48 -16.67 -19.33
N ILE A 49 -7.79 -16.29 -20.40
CA ILE A 49 -8.28 -15.38 -21.41
C ILE A 49 -8.24 -16.13 -22.75
N GLU A 50 -9.38 -16.28 -23.39
CA GLU A 50 -9.52 -16.91 -24.69
C GLU A 50 -10.54 -16.14 -25.51
N ASP A 51 -10.20 -15.72 -26.72
CA ASP A 51 -11.08 -14.98 -27.66
C ASP A 51 -11.78 -13.75 -27.01
N GLY A 52 -11.08 -13.02 -26.11
CA GLY A 52 -11.64 -11.88 -25.40
C GLY A 52 -12.60 -12.23 -24.26
N VAL A 53 -12.75 -13.51 -23.94
CA VAL A 53 -13.50 -14.00 -22.79
C VAL A 53 -12.56 -14.20 -21.60
N PHE A 54 -12.95 -13.69 -20.43
CA PHE A 54 -12.20 -13.81 -19.19
C PHE A 54 -12.88 -14.79 -18.25
N GLU A 55 -12.19 -15.83 -17.88
CA GLU A 55 -12.64 -16.81 -16.88
C GLU A 55 -11.75 -16.75 -15.65
N VAL A 56 -12.33 -16.48 -14.47
CA VAL A 56 -11.60 -16.50 -13.19
C VAL A 56 -11.60 -17.92 -12.65
N ILE A 57 -10.42 -18.54 -12.62
CA ILE A 57 -10.24 -19.94 -12.22
C ILE A 57 -10.10 -20.06 -10.70
N SER A 58 -9.37 -19.12 -10.07
CA SER A 58 -9.10 -19.16 -8.63
C SER A 58 -8.82 -17.78 -8.11
N THR A 59 -9.19 -17.54 -6.86
CA THR A 59 -8.86 -16.32 -6.11
C THR A 59 -8.36 -16.69 -4.72
N SER A 60 -7.42 -15.90 -4.20
CA SER A 60 -6.93 -15.97 -2.83
C SER A 60 -6.55 -14.57 -2.37
N GLY A 61 -6.44 -14.33 -1.08
CA GLY A 61 -6.05 -13.01 -0.58
C GLY A 61 -6.24 -12.85 0.91
N ASP A 62 -6.03 -11.61 1.37
CA ASP A 62 -6.27 -11.19 2.76
C ASP A 62 -6.98 -9.82 2.74
N THR A 63 -8.21 -9.80 3.24
CA THR A 63 -9.05 -8.58 3.28
C THR A 63 -8.59 -7.55 4.32
N HIS A 64 -7.53 -7.87 5.09
CA HIS A 64 -6.95 -7.02 6.12
C HIS A 64 -5.43 -6.89 5.96
N LEU A 65 -4.94 -6.91 4.72
CA LEU A 65 -3.52 -6.72 4.39
C LEU A 65 -3.40 -5.74 3.23
N GLY A 66 -2.66 -4.66 3.43
CA GLY A 66 -2.44 -3.66 2.39
C GLY A 66 -1.36 -2.65 2.75
N GLY A 67 -1.19 -1.66 1.89
CA GLY A 67 -0.18 -0.61 2.04
C GLY A 67 -0.27 0.17 3.34
N GLU A 68 -1.48 0.31 3.92
CA GLU A 68 -1.69 0.99 5.19
C GLU A 68 -1.10 0.21 6.38
N ASP A 69 -1.08 -1.12 6.32
CA ASP A 69 -0.47 -1.95 7.37
C ASP A 69 1.04 -1.76 7.38
N PHE A 70 1.66 -1.65 6.21
CA PHE A 70 3.09 -1.34 6.09
C PHE A 70 3.42 0.04 6.65
N ASP A 71 2.59 1.04 6.36
CA ASP A 71 2.73 2.39 6.91
C ASP A 71 2.58 2.38 8.43
N GLN A 72 1.63 1.62 8.96
CA GLN A 72 1.38 1.55 10.41
C GLN A 72 2.58 0.98 11.17
N ARG A 73 3.26 -0.04 10.63
CA ARG A 73 4.49 -0.59 11.23
C ARG A 73 5.61 0.45 11.35
N VAL A 74 5.77 1.26 10.31
CA VAL A 74 6.78 2.34 10.29
C VAL A 74 6.38 3.47 11.23
N LEU A 75 5.11 3.83 11.26
CA LEU A 75 4.56 4.83 12.19
C LEU A 75 4.83 4.44 13.63
N ASP A 76 4.51 3.20 14.01
CA ASP A 76 4.74 2.67 15.36
C ASP A 76 6.22 2.66 15.74
N TYR A 77 7.09 2.36 14.76
CA TYR A 77 8.53 2.44 14.94
C TYR A 77 8.98 3.86 15.26
N PHE A 78 8.52 4.87 14.50
CA PHE A 78 8.90 6.25 14.74
C PHE A 78 8.32 6.82 16.03
N ILE A 79 7.10 6.48 16.42
CA ILE A 79 6.52 6.87 17.71
C ILE A 79 7.42 6.40 18.85
N LYS A 80 7.84 5.12 18.83
CA LYS A 80 8.77 4.56 19.81
C LYS A 80 10.13 5.23 19.78
N LEU A 81 10.64 5.56 18.59
CA LEU A 81 11.92 6.24 18.40
C LEU A 81 11.88 7.65 19.00
N ILE A 82 10.84 8.43 18.70
CA ILE A 82 10.63 9.78 19.24
C ILE A 82 10.59 9.74 20.79
N LYS A 83 9.81 8.82 21.35
CA LYS A 83 9.74 8.66 22.79
C LYS A 83 11.10 8.34 23.41
N ARG A 84 11.88 7.46 22.80
CA ARG A 84 13.19 7.04 23.29
C ARG A 84 14.27 8.12 23.13
N LYS A 85 14.35 8.78 21.97
CA LYS A 85 15.40 9.76 21.66
C LYS A 85 15.12 11.15 22.25
N HIS A 86 13.86 11.57 22.22
CA HIS A 86 13.48 12.95 22.54
C HIS A 86 12.62 13.07 23.80
N ASN A 87 12.29 11.94 24.43
CA ASN A 87 11.42 11.86 25.63
C ASN A 87 10.06 12.55 25.41
N LYS A 88 9.54 12.51 24.17
CA LYS A 88 8.24 13.06 23.78
C LYS A 88 7.29 11.93 23.39
N ASP A 89 6.08 11.96 23.93
CA ASP A 89 5.03 10.99 23.60
C ASP A 89 3.96 11.64 22.73
N ILE A 90 3.99 11.34 21.43
CA ILE A 90 3.05 11.89 20.44
C ILE A 90 1.82 11.01 20.23
N SER A 91 1.71 9.87 20.94
CA SER A 91 0.64 8.88 20.71
C SER A 91 -0.78 9.43 20.96
N GLY A 92 -0.91 10.47 21.79
CA GLY A 92 -2.17 11.14 22.08
C GLY A 92 -2.49 12.32 21.14
N ASP A 93 -1.56 12.79 20.32
CA ASP A 93 -1.76 13.95 19.43
C ASP A 93 -2.12 13.54 18.02
N LYS A 94 -3.41 13.68 17.66
CA LYS A 94 -3.93 13.31 16.34
C LYS A 94 -3.29 14.10 15.20
N VAL A 95 -2.88 15.34 15.44
CA VAL A 95 -2.28 16.21 14.41
C VAL A 95 -0.86 15.77 14.13
N ALA A 96 -0.07 15.51 15.19
CA ALA A 96 1.28 14.99 15.06
C ALA A 96 1.30 13.61 14.38
N LEU A 97 0.40 12.70 14.78
CA LEU A 97 0.26 11.39 14.16
C LEU A 97 -0.10 11.49 12.67
N GLN A 98 -1.00 12.41 12.30
CA GLN A 98 -1.39 12.59 10.90
C GLN A 98 -0.26 13.19 10.05
N LYS A 99 0.51 14.14 10.60
CA LYS A 99 1.70 14.67 9.93
C LYS A 99 2.72 13.55 9.67
N LEU A 100 3.03 12.76 10.70
CA LEU A 100 3.97 11.66 10.60
C LEU A 100 3.49 10.57 9.64
N LYS A 101 2.20 10.19 9.68
CA LYS A 101 1.61 9.21 8.75
C LYS A 101 1.77 9.62 7.29
N ARG A 102 1.57 10.90 6.97
CA ARG A 102 1.75 11.41 5.60
C ARG A 102 3.20 11.29 5.11
N GLU A 103 4.14 11.62 5.97
CA GLU A 103 5.57 11.53 5.61
C GLU A 103 6.04 10.07 5.52
N VAL A 104 5.52 9.18 6.36
CA VAL A 104 5.76 7.73 6.26
C VAL A 104 5.25 7.18 4.93
N GLU A 105 4.05 7.55 4.49
CA GLU A 105 3.52 7.13 3.18
C GLU A 105 4.39 7.64 2.02
N LYS A 106 4.84 8.90 2.08
CA LYS A 106 5.77 9.44 1.07
C LYS A 106 7.09 8.68 1.06
N ALA A 107 7.64 8.39 2.25
CA ALA A 107 8.85 7.59 2.39
C ALA A 107 8.69 6.21 1.78
N LYS A 108 7.60 5.48 2.10
CA LYS A 108 7.30 4.18 1.49
C LYS A 108 7.32 4.24 -0.03
N ARG A 109 6.65 5.22 -0.63
CA ARG A 109 6.62 5.40 -2.09
C ARG A 109 8.02 5.69 -2.66
N ALA A 110 8.79 6.58 -2.02
CA ALA A 110 10.14 6.91 -2.46
C ALA A 110 11.09 5.71 -2.40
N LEU A 111 10.95 4.87 -1.37
CA LEU A 111 11.76 3.66 -1.20
C LEU A 111 11.55 2.60 -2.30
N SER A 112 10.54 2.74 -3.16
CA SER A 112 10.41 1.93 -4.37
C SER A 112 11.55 2.18 -5.37
N SER A 113 12.11 3.38 -5.38
CA SER A 113 13.16 3.80 -6.32
C SER A 113 14.48 4.22 -5.66
N THR A 114 14.46 4.54 -4.34
CA THR A 114 15.65 4.97 -3.58
C THR A 114 16.00 3.96 -2.50
N HIS A 115 17.23 3.99 -1.99
CA HIS A 115 17.67 3.14 -0.89
C HIS A 115 17.34 3.71 0.49
N GLU A 116 17.14 5.02 0.56
CA GLU A 116 16.81 5.74 1.79
C GLU A 116 15.96 6.97 1.48
N TYR A 117 15.27 7.48 2.51
CA TYR A 117 14.45 8.68 2.45
C TYR A 117 14.55 9.42 3.78
N SER A 118 14.86 10.74 3.73
CA SER A 118 14.85 11.62 4.90
C SER A 118 13.44 12.09 5.15
N ILE A 119 12.94 11.84 6.35
CA ILE A 119 11.65 12.33 6.86
C ILE A 119 11.93 13.57 7.69
N GLU A 120 11.42 14.72 7.24
CA GLU A 120 11.59 16.01 7.90
C GLU A 120 10.21 16.61 8.17
N ILE A 121 9.90 16.90 9.44
CA ILE A 121 8.61 17.48 9.86
C ILE A 121 8.87 18.61 10.84
N GLU A 122 8.72 19.85 10.35
CA GLU A 122 8.81 21.02 11.19
C GLU A 122 7.61 21.10 12.16
N GLY A 123 7.88 21.44 13.41
CA GLY A 123 6.87 21.59 14.45
C GLY A 123 5.97 20.37 14.57
N LEU A 124 6.54 19.18 14.61
CA LEU A 124 5.79 17.94 14.72
C LEU A 124 4.94 17.91 15.99
N TYR A 125 5.54 18.25 17.12
CA TYR A 125 4.89 18.22 18.45
C TYR A 125 5.54 19.21 19.43
N GLU A 126 4.77 20.11 20.02
CA GLU A 126 5.26 21.12 20.99
C GLU A 126 6.52 21.89 20.51
N GLY A 127 6.53 22.29 19.24
CA GLY A 127 7.66 23.02 18.63
C GLY A 127 8.88 22.16 18.36
N PHE A 128 8.79 20.85 18.53
CA PHE A 128 9.85 19.91 18.21
C PHE A 128 9.82 19.57 16.71
N ASP A 129 10.97 19.73 16.06
CA ASP A 129 11.20 19.30 14.68
C ASP A 129 11.70 17.86 14.67
N PHE A 130 11.14 17.06 13.79
CA PHE A 130 11.52 15.66 13.63
C PHE A 130 12.27 15.48 12.33
N GLU A 131 13.46 14.90 12.44
CA GLU A 131 14.31 14.55 11.29
C GLU A 131 14.90 13.15 11.52
N GLU A 132 14.59 12.21 10.64
CA GLU A 132 15.10 10.85 10.68
C GLU A 132 15.15 10.23 9.28
N THR A 133 16.14 9.41 9.03
CA THR A 133 16.27 8.66 7.77
C THR A 133 15.65 7.28 7.91
N LEU A 134 14.76 6.94 6.97
CA LEU A 134 14.25 5.59 6.79
C LEU A 134 14.95 4.92 5.62
N THR A 135 15.64 3.82 5.88
CA THR A 135 16.24 3.01 4.81
C THR A 135 15.28 1.95 4.31
N ARG A 136 15.42 1.53 3.04
CA ARG A 136 14.66 0.40 2.48
C ARG A 136 14.85 -0.87 3.31
N ALA A 137 16.08 -1.18 3.71
CA ALA A 137 16.36 -2.34 4.57
C ALA A 137 15.60 -2.29 5.90
N LYS A 138 15.48 -1.10 6.52
CA LYS A 138 14.70 -0.95 7.74
C LYS A 138 13.21 -1.09 7.51
N PHE A 139 12.70 -0.54 6.40
CA PHE A 139 11.30 -0.72 6.01
C PHE A 139 10.96 -2.19 5.78
N GLU A 140 11.82 -2.93 5.08
CA GLU A 140 11.67 -4.37 4.82
C GLU A 140 11.74 -5.18 6.11
N GLU A 141 12.66 -4.87 7.02
CA GLU A 141 12.77 -5.50 8.34
C GLU A 141 11.48 -5.35 9.15
N LEU A 142 10.93 -4.12 9.22
CA LEU A 142 9.71 -3.82 9.97
C LEU A 142 8.47 -4.53 9.41
N ASN A 143 8.47 -4.86 8.13
CA ASN A 143 7.33 -5.42 7.41
C ASN A 143 7.54 -6.87 6.95
N ALA A 144 8.64 -7.51 7.35
CA ALA A 144 9.03 -8.83 6.82
C ALA A 144 7.96 -9.92 7.02
N ASP A 145 7.23 -9.88 8.14
CA ASP A 145 6.15 -10.81 8.41
C ASP A 145 4.91 -10.57 7.54
N LEU A 146 4.65 -9.31 7.17
CA LEU A 146 3.54 -8.94 6.27
C LEU A 146 3.86 -9.32 4.82
N PHE A 147 5.10 -9.08 4.37
CA PHE A 147 5.54 -9.50 3.03
C PHE A 147 5.48 -11.02 2.82
N LYS A 148 5.68 -11.81 3.87
CA LYS A 148 5.58 -13.27 3.79
C LYS A 148 4.14 -13.78 3.63
N LYS A 149 3.15 -12.92 3.82
CA LYS A 149 1.74 -13.28 3.63
C LYS A 149 1.26 -13.06 2.18
N THR A 150 2.03 -12.30 1.41
CA THR A 150 1.78 -12.06 -0.02
C THR A 150 2.55 -13.04 -0.89
#